data_f2fdedd4b78bf48b380cd95418c4d8fb
#
_entry.id   f2fdedd4b78bf48b380cd95418c4d8fb
#
_cell.length_a   1.000
_cell.length_b   1.000
_cell.length_c   1.000
_cell.angle_alpha   90.00
_cell.angle_beta   90.00
_cell.angle_gamma   90.00
#
_symmetry.space_group_name_H-M   'P 1'
#
loop_
_entity.id
_entity.type
_entity.pdbx_description
1 polymer ?
#
loop_
_entity_poly.entity_id
_entity_poly.type
_entity_poly.pdbx_seq_one_letter_code
_entity_poly.pdbx_strand_id
1 'polypeptide(L)'
;MMEIAAKADVAVVVEGSVMDDLSDYRPGLQALAELNIKSPLREAGLTKAEVRELSREFLLPTAEKPSYACLASRFVYGEEITIEKLRMVEEAEEFLMDRGFKNMRVRIHGMMARIEVPESDFNALLEVKDVLIDRFKNLGFTYVTMDLQGFRSGSMNEVIK
;
A
#
# COMPACT_ATOMS: atom_id res chain seq x y z
N MET A 1 -5.87 -5.59 17.55
CA MET A 1 -5.16 -4.38 18.01
C MET A 1 -5.50 -4.07 19.46
N MET A 2 -6.77 -3.87 19.86
CA MET A 2 -7.16 -3.60 21.25
C MET A 2 -6.78 -4.72 22.23
N GLU A 3 -6.90 -5.99 21.86
CA GLU A 3 -6.43 -7.12 22.67
C GLU A 3 -4.92 -7.10 22.93
N ILE A 4 -4.13 -6.65 21.93
CA ILE A 4 -2.67 -6.50 22.09
C ILE A 4 -2.35 -5.35 23.02
N ALA A 5 -3.05 -4.23 22.89
CA ALA A 5 -2.90 -3.07 23.78
C ALA A 5 -3.23 -3.45 25.23
N ALA A 6 -4.33 -4.17 25.44
CA ALA A 6 -4.72 -4.66 26.78
C ALA A 6 -3.69 -5.62 27.39
N LYS A 7 -3.12 -6.54 26.57
CA LYS A 7 -2.06 -7.46 27.02
C LYS A 7 -0.75 -6.74 27.35
N ALA A 8 -0.49 -5.62 26.68
CA ALA A 8 0.71 -4.80 26.89
C ALA A 8 0.52 -3.69 27.92
N ASP A 9 -0.63 -3.64 28.61
CA ASP A 9 -1.01 -2.59 29.58
C ASP A 9 -0.89 -1.18 28.99
N VAL A 10 -1.29 -1.02 27.71
CA VAL A 10 -1.28 0.26 27.02
C VAL A 10 -2.64 0.93 27.15
N ALA A 11 -2.68 2.09 27.78
CA ALA A 11 -3.90 2.83 28.05
C ALA A 11 -4.53 3.51 26.82
N VAL A 12 -3.72 3.89 25.83
CA VAL A 12 -4.17 4.63 24.65
C VAL A 12 -3.54 4.07 23.39
N VAL A 13 -4.37 3.82 22.37
CA VAL A 13 -3.91 3.49 21.03
C VAL A 13 -4.08 4.72 20.14
N VAL A 14 -3.05 5.06 19.40
CA VAL A 14 -3.05 6.20 18.47
C VAL A 14 -2.72 5.72 17.05
N GLU A 15 -3.18 6.50 16.06
CA GLU A 15 -2.87 6.25 14.65
C GLU A 15 -2.49 7.56 13.94
N GLY A 16 -1.99 7.49 12.71
CA GLY A 16 -1.34 8.59 12.00
C GLY A 16 -2.19 9.30 10.96
N SER A 17 -3.52 9.25 11.01
CA SER A 17 -4.37 10.01 10.07
C SER A 17 -4.16 11.51 10.19
N VAL A 18 -4.23 12.19 9.06
CA VAL A 18 -4.08 13.64 8.90
C VAL A 18 -5.35 14.26 8.30
N MET A 19 -5.40 15.59 8.18
CA MET A 19 -6.58 16.30 7.64
C MET A 19 -6.93 15.85 6.22
N ASP A 20 -5.94 15.58 5.38
CA ASP A 20 -6.12 15.13 3.99
C ASP A 20 -6.91 13.80 3.91
N ASP A 21 -6.83 12.95 4.93
CA ASP A 21 -7.50 11.65 4.96
C ASP A 21 -9.03 11.77 5.10
N LEU A 22 -9.56 12.92 5.50
CA LEU A 22 -11.00 13.18 5.59
C LEU A 22 -11.68 13.33 4.22
N SER A 23 -10.93 13.66 3.18
CA SER A 23 -11.44 13.81 1.81
C SER A 23 -11.49 12.49 1.04
N ASP A 24 -10.92 11.42 1.58
CA ASP A 24 -10.84 10.10 0.96
C ASP A 24 -11.90 9.15 1.56
N TYR A 25 -12.43 8.25 0.71
CA TYR A 25 -13.33 7.20 1.17
C TYR A 25 -12.56 6.14 1.95
N ARG A 26 -12.62 6.23 3.28
CA ARG A 26 -11.92 5.32 4.20
C ARG A 26 -12.88 4.66 5.19
N PRO A 27 -13.43 3.48 4.87
CA PRO A 27 -14.28 2.74 5.80
C PRO A 27 -13.61 2.49 7.17
N GLY A 28 -12.26 2.45 7.20
CA GLY A 28 -11.48 2.30 8.43
C GLY A 28 -11.67 3.42 9.44
N LEU A 29 -12.05 4.62 9.03
CA LEU A 29 -12.29 5.75 9.96
C LEU A 29 -13.44 5.46 10.93
N GLN A 30 -14.47 4.76 10.47
CA GLN A 30 -15.57 4.32 11.34
C GLN A 30 -15.07 3.35 12.41
N ALA A 31 -14.27 2.36 12.02
CA ALA A 31 -13.69 1.40 12.96
C ALA A 31 -12.77 2.07 14.00
N LEU A 32 -12.02 3.11 13.61
CA LEU A 32 -11.20 3.89 14.55
C LEU A 32 -12.07 4.60 15.60
N ALA A 33 -13.19 5.18 15.17
CA ALA A 33 -14.14 5.84 16.06
C ALA A 33 -14.80 4.84 17.04
N GLU A 34 -15.28 3.71 16.52
CA GLU A 34 -15.90 2.63 17.34
C GLU A 34 -14.94 2.05 18.39
N LEU A 35 -13.64 1.95 18.04
CA LEU A 35 -12.60 1.44 18.93
C LEU A 35 -11.94 2.53 19.79
N ASN A 36 -12.42 3.78 19.73
CA ASN A 36 -11.88 4.94 20.45
C ASN A 36 -10.35 5.13 20.23
N ILE A 37 -9.86 4.83 19.03
CA ILE A 37 -8.48 5.06 18.63
C ILE A 37 -8.31 6.55 18.32
N LYS A 38 -7.28 7.17 18.88
CA LYS A 38 -7.02 8.61 18.74
C LYS A 38 -6.18 8.89 17.48
N SER A 39 -6.44 10.04 16.85
CA SER A 39 -5.71 10.54 15.68
C SER A 39 -5.05 11.89 16.00
N PRO A 40 -3.95 11.92 16.76
CA PRO A 40 -3.40 13.17 17.32
C PRO A 40 -3.03 14.19 16.23
N LEU A 41 -2.51 13.74 15.09
CA LEU A 41 -2.13 14.64 13.98
C LEU A 41 -3.35 15.30 13.37
N ARG A 42 -4.42 14.54 13.17
CA ARG A 42 -5.71 15.05 12.68
C ARG A 42 -6.39 15.96 13.72
N GLU A 43 -6.37 15.58 15.00
CA GLU A 43 -6.91 16.38 16.09
C GLU A 43 -6.18 17.74 16.22
N ALA A 44 -4.87 17.77 15.91
CA ALA A 44 -4.07 18.99 15.83
C ALA A 44 -4.30 19.78 14.52
N GLY A 45 -5.12 19.28 13.60
CA GLY A 45 -5.42 19.95 12.33
C GLY A 45 -4.30 19.85 11.28
N LEU A 46 -3.34 18.94 11.47
CA LEU A 46 -2.16 18.85 10.58
C LEU A 46 -2.50 18.21 9.25
N THR A 47 -2.01 18.84 8.18
CA THR A 47 -2.01 18.30 6.82
C THR A 47 -0.79 17.40 6.59
N LYS A 48 -0.83 16.59 5.53
CA LYS A 48 0.31 15.75 5.14
C LYS A 48 1.56 16.55 4.80
N ALA A 49 1.40 17.74 4.20
CA ALA A 49 2.50 18.63 3.90
C ALA A 49 3.18 19.13 5.17
N GLU A 50 2.42 19.60 6.15
CA GLU A 50 2.93 20.05 7.44
C GLU A 50 3.61 18.93 8.24
N VAL A 51 3.02 17.73 8.24
CA VAL A 51 3.66 16.57 8.89
C VAL A 51 5.01 16.24 8.25
N ARG A 52 5.16 16.38 6.92
CA ARG A 52 6.45 16.18 6.25
C ARG A 52 7.44 17.28 6.60
N GLU A 53 7.00 18.53 6.69
CA GLU A 53 7.84 19.65 7.10
C GLU A 53 8.38 19.46 8.52
N LEU A 54 7.50 19.16 9.48
CA LEU A 54 7.88 18.82 10.85
C LEU A 54 8.82 17.61 10.89
N SER A 55 8.59 16.60 10.07
CA SER A 55 9.46 15.42 10.00
C SER A 55 10.88 15.77 9.53
N ARG A 56 11.03 16.74 8.60
CA ARG A 56 12.35 17.27 8.20
C ARG A 56 13.00 18.06 9.32
N GLU A 57 12.24 18.93 9.99
CA GLU A 57 12.71 19.72 11.12
C GLU A 57 13.22 18.83 12.26
N PHE A 58 12.51 17.74 12.55
CA PHE A 58 12.93 16.73 13.53
C PHE A 58 13.96 15.73 13.00
N LEU A 59 14.47 15.91 11.78
CA LEU A 59 15.47 15.04 11.12
C LEU A 59 15.05 13.57 11.07
N LEU A 60 13.74 13.31 10.90
CA LEU A 60 13.24 11.95 10.79
C LEU A 60 13.58 11.35 9.43
N PRO A 61 14.14 10.14 9.36
CA PRO A 61 14.54 9.50 8.08
C PRO A 61 13.35 9.18 7.18
N THR A 62 12.12 9.29 7.72
CA THR A 62 10.87 9.04 6.99
C THR A 62 10.29 10.26 6.30
N ALA A 63 10.86 11.45 6.47
CA ALA A 63 10.34 12.71 5.92
C ALA A 63 10.12 12.66 4.40
N GLU A 64 11.07 12.05 3.66
CA GLU A 64 11.02 11.91 2.20
C GLU A 64 10.43 10.57 1.73
N LYS A 65 10.00 9.72 2.67
CA LYS A 65 9.45 8.40 2.32
C LYS A 65 8.13 8.57 1.56
N PRO A 66 7.98 7.92 0.39
CA PRO A 66 6.71 7.90 -0.32
C PRO A 66 5.58 7.32 0.55
N SER A 67 4.35 7.74 0.28
CA SER A 67 3.19 7.12 0.92
C SER A 67 2.97 5.73 0.32
N TYR A 68 3.21 4.71 1.11
CA TYR A 68 2.85 3.35 0.74
C TYR A 68 1.47 3.02 1.33
N ALA A 69 0.54 2.68 0.45
CA ALA A 69 -0.72 2.07 0.89
C ALA A 69 -0.43 0.67 1.46
N CYS A 70 -1.25 0.24 2.41
CA CYS A 70 -1.18 -1.11 2.98
C CYS A 70 -1.19 -2.18 1.88
N LEU A 71 -0.44 -3.29 2.05
CA LEU A 71 -0.43 -4.42 1.11
C LEU A 71 -1.83 -5.01 0.85
N ALA A 72 -2.73 -4.93 1.81
CA ALA A 72 -4.13 -5.31 1.63
C ALA A 72 -4.82 -4.57 0.46
N SER A 73 -4.36 -3.36 0.12
CA SER A 73 -4.87 -2.61 -1.02
C SER A 73 -4.50 -3.21 -2.39
N ARG A 74 -3.65 -4.23 -2.43
CA ARG A 74 -3.29 -4.96 -3.67
C ARG A 74 -4.31 -6.03 -4.03
N PHE A 75 -5.22 -6.33 -3.11
CA PHE A 75 -6.26 -7.34 -3.30
C PHE A 75 -7.50 -6.71 -3.91
N VAL A 76 -8.10 -7.37 -4.89
CA VAL A 76 -9.39 -6.94 -5.45
C VAL A 76 -10.51 -7.12 -4.43
N TYR A 77 -11.56 -6.30 -4.54
CA TYR A 77 -12.71 -6.42 -3.66
C TYR A 77 -13.31 -7.83 -3.71
N GLY A 78 -13.56 -8.41 -2.53
CA GLY A 78 -14.07 -9.78 -2.39
C GLY A 78 -13.00 -10.88 -2.42
N GLU A 79 -11.73 -10.53 -2.68
CA GLU A 79 -10.61 -11.49 -2.59
C GLU A 79 -10.25 -11.74 -1.13
N GLU A 80 -10.08 -12.99 -0.75
CA GLU A 80 -9.61 -13.35 0.58
C GLU A 80 -8.13 -12.96 0.75
N ILE A 81 -7.84 -12.23 1.84
CA ILE A 81 -6.49 -11.80 2.20
C ILE A 81 -5.88 -12.87 3.09
N THR A 82 -4.94 -13.64 2.54
CA THR A 82 -4.16 -14.64 3.30
C THR A 82 -2.72 -14.18 3.50
N ILE A 83 -2.05 -14.75 4.50
CA ILE A 83 -0.63 -14.45 4.77
C ILE A 83 0.23 -14.85 3.57
N GLU A 84 -0.07 -15.98 2.94
CA GLU A 84 0.65 -16.47 1.76
C GLU A 84 0.55 -15.47 0.60
N LYS A 85 -0.66 -15.02 0.29
CA LYS A 85 -0.90 -14.03 -0.79
C LYS A 85 -0.26 -12.68 -0.47
N LEU A 86 -0.29 -12.24 0.80
CA LEU A 86 0.41 -11.01 1.22
C LEU A 86 1.92 -11.12 0.97
N ARG A 87 2.54 -12.25 1.33
CA ARG A 87 3.97 -12.50 1.06
C ARG A 87 4.27 -12.54 -0.44
N MET A 88 3.43 -13.21 -1.23
CA MET A 88 3.59 -13.23 -2.69
C MET A 88 3.65 -11.82 -3.28
N VAL A 89 2.74 -10.95 -2.85
CA VAL A 89 2.68 -9.56 -3.32
C VAL A 89 3.87 -8.76 -2.82
N GLU A 90 4.22 -8.88 -1.54
CA GLU A 90 5.37 -8.22 -0.93
C GLU A 90 6.66 -8.55 -1.66
N GLU A 91 6.99 -9.84 -1.81
CA GLU A 91 8.20 -10.30 -2.50
C GLU A 91 8.20 -9.93 -4.00
N ALA A 92 7.02 -9.85 -4.64
CA ALA A 92 6.90 -9.40 -6.01
C ALA A 92 7.19 -7.89 -6.15
N GLU A 93 6.67 -7.06 -5.23
CA GLU A 93 6.96 -5.61 -5.20
C GLU A 93 8.42 -5.34 -4.83
N GLU A 94 9.00 -6.07 -3.86
CA GLU A 94 10.43 -5.96 -3.52
C GLU A 94 11.33 -6.28 -4.72
N PHE A 95 11.02 -7.36 -5.44
CA PHE A 95 11.76 -7.73 -6.65
C PHE A 95 11.77 -6.61 -7.71
N LEU A 96 10.66 -5.89 -7.87
CA LEU A 96 10.56 -4.74 -8.78
C LEU A 96 11.32 -3.53 -8.23
N MET A 97 11.22 -3.25 -6.91
CA MET A 97 11.94 -2.16 -6.25
C MET A 97 13.46 -2.32 -6.39
N ASP A 98 13.99 -3.53 -6.21
CA ASP A 98 15.41 -3.85 -6.36
C ASP A 98 15.93 -3.58 -7.79
N ARG A 99 15.01 -3.57 -8.77
CA ARG A 99 15.32 -3.24 -10.19
C ARG A 99 15.05 -1.78 -10.56
N GLY A 100 14.75 -0.94 -9.55
CA GLY A 100 14.62 0.49 -9.72
C GLY A 100 13.21 1.00 -10.01
N PHE A 101 12.19 0.13 -10.07
CA PHE A 101 10.79 0.53 -10.22
C PHE A 101 10.29 1.15 -8.91
N LYS A 102 10.08 2.46 -8.87
CA LYS A 102 9.71 3.20 -7.64
C LYS A 102 8.20 3.34 -7.45
N ASN A 103 7.49 3.62 -8.54
CA ASN A 103 6.04 3.84 -8.54
C ASN A 103 5.37 2.64 -9.21
N MET A 104 5.20 1.57 -8.48
CA MET A 104 4.60 0.35 -9.00
C MET A 104 3.64 -0.27 -8.01
N ARG A 105 2.77 -1.16 -8.48
CA ARG A 105 1.91 -2.03 -7.68
C ARG A 105 1.81 -3.39 -8.34
N VAL A 106 1.78 -4.41 -7.53
CA VAL A 106 1.42 -5.77 -7.96
C VAL A 106 0.06 -6.10 -7.37
N ARG A 107 -0.98 -6.05 -8.20
CA ARG A 107 -2.34 -6.43 -7.80
C ARG A 107 -2.52 -7.93 -7.96
N ILE A 108 -3.23 -8.53 -7.01
CA ILE A 108 -3.54 -9.96 -7.04
C ILE A 108 -5.01 -10.16 -7.40
N HIS A 109 -5.26 -11.02 -8.40
CA HIS A 109 -6.57 -11.46 -8.84
C HIS A 109 -6.56 -13.00 -8.85
N GLY A 110 -7.00 -13.64 -7.77
CA GLY A 110 -6.81 -15.07 -7.57
C GLY A 110 -5.32 -15.41 -7.54
N MET A 111 -4.81 -16.06 -8.58
CA MET A 111 -3.38 -16.39 -8.75
C MET A 111 -2.75 -15.63 -9.94
N MET A 112 -3.34 -14.53 -10.36
CA MET A 112 -2.82 -13.66 -11.41
C MET A 112 -2.19 -12.41 -10.78
N ALA A 113 -0.95 -12.10 -11.17
CA ALA A 113 -0.32 -10.81 -10.89
C ALA A 113 -0.66 -9.82 -12.00
N ARG A 114 -1.24 -8.67 -11.64
CA ARG A 114 -1.39 -7.50 -12.53
C ARG A 114 -0.41 -6.41 -12.08
N ILE A 115 0.60 -6.18 -12.88
CA ILE A 115 1.66 -5.22 -12.60
C ILE A 115 1.26 -3.86 -13.14
N GLU A 116 1.23 -2.86 -12.28
CA GLU A 116 1.01 -1.46 -12.61
C GLU A 116 2.34 -0.72 -12.42
N VAL A 117 2.88 -0.14 -13.50
CA VAL A 117 4.02 0.79 -13.49
C VAL A 117 3.65 2.01 -14.32
N PRO A 118 4.30 3.18 -14.15
CA PRO A 118 4.12 4.30 -15.06
C PRO A 118 4.37 3.91 -16.52
N GLU A 119 3.66 4.53 -17.46
CA GLU A 119 3.85 4.24 -18.90
C GLU A 119 5.32 4.41 -19.36
N SER A 120 6.04 5.36 -18.75
CA SER A 120 7.48 5.57 -18.99
C SER A 120 8.33 4.32 -18.70
N ASP A 121 7.86 3.44 -17.84
CA ASP A 121 8.60 2.28 -17.34
C ASP A 121 8.20 0.98 -18.08
N PHE A 122 7.24 1.04 -19.02
CA PHE A 122 6.77 -0.14 -19.76
C PHE A 122 7.91 -0.86 -20.49
N ASN A 123 8.73 -0.11 -21.21
CA ASN A 123 9.86 -0.70 -21.95
C ASN A 123 10.87 -1.36 -20.99
N ALA A 124 11.20 -0.70 -19.88
CA ALA A 124 12.10 -1.25 -18.88
C ALA A 124 11.52 -2.53 -18.24
N LEU A 125 10.20 -2.59 -18.00
CA LEU A 125 9.53 -3.79 -17.49
C LEU A 125 9.60 -4.94 -18.51
N LEU A 126 9.43 -4.65 -19.80
CA LEU A 126 9.53 -5.65 -20.87
C LEU A 126 10.96 -6.17 -21.07
N GLU A 127 11.98 -5.34 -20.84
CA GLU A 127 13.39 -5.77 -20.91
C GLU A 127 13.74 -6.82 -19.86
N VAL A 128 13.10 -6.78 -18.68
CA VAL A 128 13.32 -7.74 -17.58
C VAL A 128 12.26 -8.85 -17.53
N LYS A 129 11.41 -8.98 -18.56
CA LYS A 129 10.24 -9.86 -18.57
C LYS A 129 10.55 -11.31 -18.19
N ASP A 130 11.65 -11.87 -18.73
CA ASP A 130 11.92 -13.30 -18.57
C ASP A 130 12.27 -13.63 -17.10
N VAL A 131 13.17 -12.85 -16.49
CA VAL A 131 13.52 -13.01 -15.06
C VAL A 131 12.36 -12.65 -14.14
N LEU A 132 11.51 -11.70 -14.56
CA LEU A 132 10.30 -11.31 -13.83
C LEU A 132 9.28 -12.46 -13.85
N ILE A 133 9.01 -13.06 -15.00
CA ILE A 133 8.09 -14.19 -15.14
C ILE A 133 8.57 -15.36 -14.26
N ASP A 134 9.86 -15.72 -14.36
CA ASP A 134 10.43 -16.81 -13.57
C ASP A 134 10.28 -16.55 -12.06
N ARG A 135 10.61 -15.33 -11.61
CA ARG A 135 10.46 -14.97 -10.19
C ARG A 135 9.01 -15.05 -9.73
N PHE A 136 8.07 -14.45 -10.47
CA PHE A 136 6.65 -14.42 -10.10
C PHE A 136 6.02 -15.82 -10.13
N LYS A 137 6.41 -16.67 -11.08
CA LYS A 137 6.02 -18.09 -11.10
C LYS A 137 6.49 -18.82 -9.86
N ASN A 138 7.74 -18.60 -9.44
CA ASN A 138 8.30 -19.20 -8.23
C ASN A 138 7.63 -18.70 -6.95
N LEU A 139 7.04 -17.48 -6.96
CA LEU A 139 6.21 -16.96 -5.88
C LEU A 139 4.82 -17.60 -5.83
N GLY A 140 4.39 -18.31 -6.89
CA GLY A 140 3.11 -19.01 -6.95
C GLY A 140 2.09 -18.37 -7.91
N PHE A 141 2.40 -17.26 -8.60
CA PHE A 141 1.48 -16.69 -9.57
C PHE A 141 1.33 -17.60 -10.81
N THR A 142 0.09 -17.84 -11.22
CA THR A 142 -0.20 -18.61 -12.43
C THR A 142 -0.05 -17.74 -13.68
N TYR A 143 -0.43 -16.47 -13.62
CA TYR A 143 -0.31 -15.52 -14.70
C TYR A 143 0.39 -14.26 -14.23
N VAL A 144 1.23 -13.72 -15.10
CA VAL A 144 1.94 -12.44 -14.90
C VAL A 144 1.51 -11.52 -16.02
N THR A 145 0.88 -10.41 -15.68
CA THR A 145 0.28 -9.47 -16.63
C THR A 145 0.71 -8.04 -16.32
N MET A 146 0.70 -7.18 -17.31
CA MET A 146 0.90 -5.74 -17.17
C MET A 146 -0.42 -5.02 -17.41
N ASP A 147 -0.76 -4.05 -16.57
CA ASP A 147 -1.87 -3.14 -16.81
C ASP A 147 -1.45 -2.09 -17.85
N LEU A 148 -2.07 -2.12 -19.04
CA LEU A 148 -1.76 -1.19 -20.11
C LEU A 148 -2.18 0.27 -19.83
N GLN A 149 -3.01 0.51 -18.81
CA GLN A 149 -3.34 1.86 -18.38
C GLN A 149 -2.30 2.42 -17.39
N GLY A 150 -1.33 1.60 -17.00
CA GLY A 150 -0.26 1.97 -16.10
C GLY A 150 -0.68 2.20 -14.64
N PHE A 151 0.26 2.71 -13.87
CA PHE A 151 0.03 3.02 -12.46
C PHE A 151 -0.92 4.22 -12.30
N ARG A 152 -2.02 4.01 -11.57
CA ARG A 152 -3.01 5.04 -11.24
C ARG A 152 -3.37 4.97 -9.75
N SER A 153 -3.42 6.14 -9.10
CA SER A 153 -3.95 6.21 -7.74
C SER A 153 -5.43 5.86 -7.74
N GLY A 154 -5.85 4.94 -6.87
CA GLY A 154 -7.24 4.53 -6.77
C GLY A 154 -7.75 3.58 -7.88
N SER A 155 -6.88 2.96 -8.69
CA SER A 155 -7.25 2.00 -9.74
C SER A 155 -8.15 0.86 -9.23
N MET A 156 -8.02 0.47 -7.96
CA MET A 156 -8.84 -0.56 -7.33
C MET A 156 -10.30 -0.13 -7.10
N ASN A 157 -10.57 1.18 -7.06
CA ASN A 157 -11.91 1.72 -6.81
C ASN A 157 -12.75 1.81 -8.10
N GLU A 158 -12.15 1.56 -9.26
CA GLU A 158 -12.85 1.59 -10.55
C GLU A 158 -13.99 0.56 -10.64
N VAL A 159 -13.89 -0.52 -9.87
CA VAL A 159 -14.92 -1.60 -9.82
C VAL A 159 -16.11 -1.30 -8.89
N ILE A 160 -16.04 -0.22 -8.09
CA ILE A 160 -17.10 0.17 -7.14
C ILE A 160 -17.94 1.35 -7.66
N LYS A 161 -17.71 1.76 -8.89
CA LYS A 161 -18.49 2.85 -9.54
C LYS A 161 -19.77 2.35 -10.11
#